data_bc68bdd631b7f7e472b80344c3a398de
#
_entry.id   bc68bdd631b7f7e472b80344c3a398de
#
_cell.length_a   1.000
_cell.length_b   1.000
_cell.length_c   1.000
_cell.angle_alpha   90.00
_cell.angle_beta   90.00
_cell.angle_gamma   90.00
#
_symmetry.space_group_name_H-M   'P 1'
#
loop_
_entity.id
_entity.type
_entity.pdbx_description
1 polymer ?
#
loop_
_entity_poly.entity_id
_entity_poly.type
_entity_poly.pdbx_seq_one_letter_code
_entity_poly.pdbx_strand_id
1 'polypeptide(L)'
;MRGLHRLELEELGLSSSESQVYLALLRTSGGLGASAVANAAGIQRTGIYPILDALLEKGMVERGAGYGGRFTAVAPKRALPSLIAREKEELANRERLAGELADKLESVVEAIDPTAEVEVIQVLRDPRLISERFERLELEAERQIEIFCKPPVIGRIDNPAQTNAMRRGVRIRSVYEQTALDDPALEPYLSKWVAAGEEARFYDGELPHKLAVFDRQSVLMPLVAPSGQGSTLFIRHPQLAMSLGMLFDSFWDRAKRFPAGRAEQAKKVIHLRQAASRKLQLKSGRRSSNSQSSVSQRKGPLQSKD
;
A
#
# COMPACT_ATOMS: atom_id res chain seq x y z
N MET A 1 10.26 11.82 32.90
CA MET A 1 10.27 10.39 32.53
C MET A 1 8.91 9.67 32.69
N ARG A 2 8.01 10.02 33.66
CA ARG A 2 6.73 9.29 33.88
C ARG A 2 5.71 9.42 32.71
N GLY A 3 5.72 10.51 31.95
CA GLY A 3 4.79 10.74 30.86
C GLY A 3 5.18 10.09 29.52
N LEU A 4 6.48 9.95 29.27
CA LEU A 4 7.01 9.45 28.00
C LEU A 4 6.65 7.97 27.78
N HIS A 5 6.93 7.11 28.77
CA HIS A 5 6.63 5.67 28.66
C HIS A 5 5.12 5.36 28.57
N ARG A 6 4.25 6.25 29.06
CA ARG A 6 2.81 6.09 28.92
C ARG A 6 2.38 6.32 27.47
N LEU A 7 2.85 7.40 26.83
CA LEU A 7 2.55 7.70 25.43
C LEU A 7 3.07 6.61 24.50
N GLU A 8 4.29 6.11 24.74
CA GLU A 8 4.86 5.00 23.97
C GLU A 8 4.02 3.71 24.08
N LEU A 9 3.45 3.42 25.25
CA LEU A 9 2.55 2.28 25.45
C LEU A 9 1.18 2.49 24.77
N GLU A 10 0.69 3.73 24.74
CA GLU A 10 -0.53 4.10 24.03
C GLU A 10 -0.37 3.94 22.50
N GLU A 11 0.79 4.29 21.96
CA GLU A 11 1.15 4.03 20.55
C GLU A 11 1.19 2.53 20.20
N LEU A 12 1.44 1.67 21.18
CA LEU A 12 1.41 0.21 21.05
C LEU A 12 0.01 -0.41 21.29
N GLY A 13 -1.05 0.40 21.35
CA GLY A 13 -2.43 -0.08 21.44
C GLY A 13 -2.97 -0.26 22.87
N LEU A 14 -2.29 0.24 23.90
CA LEU A 14 -2.85 0.31 25.24
C LEU A 14 -3.65 1.61 25.41
N SER A 15 -4.78 1.54 26.11
CA SER A 15 -5.46 2.77 26.57
C SER A 15 -4.61 3.49 27.63
N SER A 16 -4.91 4.77 27.87
CA SER A 16 -4.25 5.57 28.90
C SER A 16 -4.34 4.92 30.30
N SER A 17 -5.51 4.37 30.62
CA SER A 17 -5.75 3.67 31.89
C SER A 17 -5.00 2.34 31.99
N GLU A 18 -4.94 1.55 30.92
CA GLU A 18 -4.18 0.31 30.83
C GLU A 18 -2.67 0.59 31.03
N SER A 19 -2.16 1.61 30.36
CA SER A 19 -0.75 2.03 30.49
C SER A 19 -0.41 2.44 31.93
N GLN A 20 -1.31 3.18 32.61
CA GLN A 20 -1.14 3.56 34.02
C GLN A 20 -1.11 2.35 34.96
N VAL A 21 -2.04 1.40 34.78
CA VAL A 21 -2.12 0.17 35.59
C VAL A 21 -0.89 -0.70 35.35
N TYR A 22 -0.49 -0.92 34.13
CA TYR A 22 0.69 -1.72 33.81
C TYR A 22 1.98 -1.12 34.43
N LEU A 23 2.17 0.19 34.27
CA LEU A 23 3.32 0.91 34.87
C LEU A 23 3.29 0.90 36.37
N ALA A 24 2.11 0.93 37.04
CA ALA A 24 1.98 0.80 38.46
C ALA A 24 2.39 -0.60 38.93
N LEU A 25 1.94 -1.65 38.26
CA LEU A 25 2.29 -3.03 38.55
C LEU A 25 3.77 -3.35 38.32
N LEU A 26 4.42 -2.78 37.34
CA LEU A 26 5.86 -2.95 37.08
C LEU A 26 6.74 -2.43 38.24
N ARG A 27 6.22 -1.52 39.06
CA ARG A 27 6.95 -0.96 40.19
C ARG A 27 6.80 -1.77 41.48
N THR A 28 6.01 -2.82 41.46
CA THR A 28 5.73 -3.64 42.64
C THR A 28 6.29 -5.05 42.47
N SER A 29 7.00 -5.49 43.52
CA SER A 29 7.43 -6.88 43.64
C SER A 29 6.35 -7.71 44.35
N GLY A 30 5.92 -8.82 43.73
CA GLY A 30 5.01 -9.80 44.36
C GLY A 30 3.52 -9.59 44.11
N GLY A 31 3.14 -8.74 43.16
CA GLY A 31 1.75 -8.54 42.75
C GLY A 31 0.87 -7.76 43.73
N LEU A 32 -0.26 -7.26 43.26
CA LEU A 32 -1.22 -6.47 44.07
C LEU A 32 -2.66 -7.00 43.84
N GLY A 33 -3.48 -6.95 44.89
CA GLY A 33 -4.94 -7.13 44.75
C GLY A 33 -5.57 -5.94 44.02
N ALA A 34 -6.71 -6.14 43.36
CA ALA A 34 -7.38 -5.14 42.50
C ALA A 34 -7.52 -3.76 43.15
N SER A 35 -7.90 -3.71 44.44
CA SER A 35 -8.04 -2.44 45.18
C SER A 35 -6.71 -1.71 45.37
N ALA A 36 -5.62 -2.44 45.60
CA ALA A 36 -4.29 -1.88 45.75
C ALA A 36 -3.74 -1.41 44.38
N VAL A 37 -4.05 -2.13 43.30
CA VAL A 37 -3.74 -1.71 41.92
C VAL A 37 -4.43 -0.38 41.60
N ALA A 38 -5.72 -0.26 41.91
CA ALA A 38 -6.50 0.95 41.67
C ALA A 38 -5.87 2.17 42.35
N ASN A 39 -5.51 2.01 43.65
CA ASN A 39 -4.85 3.07 44.42
C ASN A 39 -3.45 3.42 43.85
N ALA A 40 -2.65 2.41 43.46
CA ALA A 40 -1.31 2.63 42.92
C ALA A 40 -1.32 3.29 41.54
N ALA A 41 -2.34 3.01 40.72
CA ALA A 41 -2.54 3.59 39.39
C ALA A 41 -3.32 4.92 39.41
N GLY A 42 -3.91 5.33 40.53
CA GLY A 42 -4.73 6.53 40.64
C GLY A 42 -6.09 6.39 39.91
N ILE A 43 -6.65 5.18 39.89
CA ILE A 43 -7.91 4.86 39.20
C ILE A 43 -9.00 4.55 40.21
N GLN A 44 -10.25 4.90 39.90
CA GLN A 44 -11.38 4.58 40.76
C GLN A 44 -11.58 3.05 40.88
N ARG A 45 -11.90 2.57 42.11
CA ARG A 45 -12.06 1.15 42.41
C ARG A 45 -13.09 0.43 41.52
N THR A 46 -14.14 1.12 41.16
CA THR A 46 -15.22 0.58 40.28
C THR A 46 -14.77 0.34 38.84
N GLY A 47 -13.78 1.07 38.35
CA GLY A 47 -13.26 0.98 37.00
C GLY A 47 -12.06 0.05 36.80
N ILE A 48 -11.51 -0.54 37.89
CA ILE A 48 -10.26 -1.30 37.78
C ILE A 48 -10.40 -2.67 37.15
N TYR A 49 -11.53 -3.37 37.32
CA TYR A 49 -11.73 -4.72 36.86
C TYR A 49 -11.72 -4.82 35.31
N PRO A 50 -12.47 -3.99 34.57
CA PRO A 50 -12.42 -4.01 33.09
C PRO A 50 -11.01 -3.74 32.54
N ILE A 51 -10.22 -2.89 33.22
CA ILE A 51 -8.85 -2.58 32.82
C ILE A 51 -7.92 -3.78 33.07
N LEU A 52 -8.08 -4.44 34.22
CA LEU A 52 -7.31 -5.64 34.54
C LEU A 52 -7.65 -6.80 33.60
N ASP A 53 -8.93 -6.97 33.26
CA ASP A 53 -9.38 -8.00 32.33
C ASP A 53 -8.80 -7.74 30.92
N ALA A 54 -8.84 -6.50 30.44
CA ALA A 54 -8.22 -6.12 29.18
C ALA A 54 -6.69 -6.34 29.16
N LEU A 55 -6.00 -6.04 30.25
CA LEU A 55 -4.56 -6.29 30.39
C LEU A 55 -4.23 -7.79 30.48
N LEU A 56 -5.09 -8.60 31.10
CA LEU A 56 -4.98 -10.07 31.09
C LEU A 56 -5.16 -10.62 29.68
N GLU A 57 -6.18 -10.17 28.97
CA GLU A 57 -6.41 -10.52 27.56
C GLU A 57 -5.23 -10.13 26.68
N LYS A 58 -4.66 -8.96 26.86
CA LYS A 58 -3.48 -8.49 26.12
C LYS A 58 -2.17 -9.18 26.57
N GLY A 59 -2.20 -10.05 27.58
CA GLY A 59 -1.01 -10.73 28.09
C GLY A 59 0.00 -9.81 28.77
N MET A 60 -0.43 -8.60 29.18
CA MET A 60 0.41 -7.63 29.87
C MET A 60 0.47 -7.86 31.38
N VAL A 61 -0.52 -8.57 31.92
CA VAL A 61 -0.68 -8.87 33.36
C VAL A 61 -1.03 -10.34 33.50
N GLU A 62 -0.56 -10.95 34.58
CA GLU A 62 -0.92 -12.31 35.01
C GLU A 62 -1.68 -12.24 36.34
N ARG A 63 -2.64 -13.15 36.53
CA ARG A 63 -3.37 -13.33 37.77
C ARG A 63 -2.86 -14.56 38.51
N GLY A 64 -2.34 -14.37 39.69
CA GLY A 64 -1.87 -15.47 40.54
C GLY A 64 -3.01 -16.34 41.05
N ALA A 65 -2.73 -17.64 41.23
CA ALA A 65 -3.66 -18.58 41.83
C ALA A 65 -3.79 -18.31 43.34
N GLY A 66 -5.03 -18.09 43.83
CA GLY A 66 -5.33 -17.92 45.25
C GLY A 66 -6.59 -17.08 45.50
N TYR A 67 -7.16 -17.20 46.69
CA TYR A 67 -8.32 -16.42 47.13
C TYR A 67 -7.94 -14.91 47.13
N GLY A 68 -8.60 -14.12 46.27
CA GLY A 68 -8.34 -12.70 46.12
C GLY A 68 -7.33 -12.33 45.03
N GLY A 69 -6.97 -13.24 44.13
CA GLY A 69 -6.09 -13.13 42.97
C GLY A 69 -5.21 -11.88 42.90
N ARG A 70 -3.90 -12.04 43.05
CA ARG A 70 -2.94 -10.93 42.90
C ARG A 70 -2.59 -10.77 41.43
N PHE A 71 -2.54 -9.53 40.95
CA PHE A 71 -2.16 -9.17 39.60
C PHE A 71 -0.67 -8.79 39.57
N THR A 72 0.05 -9.33 38.60
CA THR A 72 1.49 -9.11 38.42
C THR A 72 1.75 -8.69 36.99
N ALA A 73 2.55 -7.65 36.79
CA ALA A 73 2.95 -7.26 35.45
C ALA A 73 3.85 -8.34 34.81
N VAL A 74 3.58 -8.71 33.58
CA VAL A 74 4.49 -9.51 32.75
C VAL A 74 5.70 -8.64 32.39
N ALA A 75 6.90 -9.18 32.43
CA ALA A 75 8.10 -8.46 32.10
C ALA A 75 8.04 -7.82 30.74
N PRO A 76 8.40 -6.53 30.53
CA PRO A 76 8.24 -5.80 29.28
C PRO A 76 8.83 -6.51 28.05
N LYS A 77 10.02 -7.14 28.22
CA LYS A 77 10.68 -7.90 27.13
C LYS A 77 9.86 -9.10 26.64
N ARG A 78 8.90 -9.60 27.42
CA ARG A 78 7.99 -10.68 27.05
C ARG A 78 6.62 -10.14 26.64
N ALA A 79 6.10 -9.18 27.37
CA ALA A 79 4.77 -8.61 27.16
C ALA A 79 4.64 -7.84 25.84
N LEU A 80 5.57 -6.93 25.52
CA LEU A 80 5.45 -6.07 24.34
C LEU A 80 5.53 -6.84 23.02
N PRO A 81 6.48 -7.79 22.82
CA PRO A 81 6.45 -8.63 21.61
C PRO A 81 5.17 -9.47 21.49
N SER A 82 4.63 -9.99 22.60
CA SER A 82 3.38 -10.77 22.60
C SER A 82 2.18 -9.92 22.25
N LEU A 83 2.11 -8.66 22.71
CA LEU A 83 1.08 -7.70 22.35
C LEU A 83 1.05 -7.49 20.84
N ILE A 84 2.20 -7.18 20.23
CA ILE A 84 2.32 -6.96 18.78
C ILE A 84 2.00 -8.22 17.96
N ALA A 85 2.43 -9.39 18.44
CA ALA A 85 2.11 -10.65 17.76
C ALA A 85 0.61 -10.90 17.71
N ARG A 86 -0.11 -10.61 18.79
CA ARG A 86 -1.56 -10.75 18.88
C ARG A 86 -2.29 -9.75 17.97
N GLU A 87 -1.88 -8.49 17.93
CA GLU A 87 -2.46 -7.50 16.99
C GLU A 87 -2.31 -7.91 15.54
N LYS A 88 -1.14 -8.47 15.18
CA LYS A 88 -0.92 -9.01 13.84
C LYS A 88 -1.85 -10.17 13.51
N GLU A 89 -2.09 -11.07 14.46
CA GLU A 89 -3.01 -12.19 14.29
C GLU A 89 -4.46 -11.71 14.14
N GLU A 90 -4.87 -10.73 14.95
CA GLU A 90 -6.20 -10.11 14.84
C GLU A 90 -6.38 -9.39 13.49
N LEU A 91 -5.35 -8.69 13.02
CA LEU A 91 -5.38 -8.04 11.72
C LEU A 91 -5.50 -9.07 10.58
N ALA A 92 -4.70 -10.13 10.62
CA ALA A 92 -4.77 -11.21 9.62
C ALA A 92 -6.15 -11.89 9.59
N ASN A 93 -6.77 -12.08 10.76
CA ASN A 93 -8.14 -12.61 10.85
C ASN A 93 -9.17 -11.66 10.25
N ARG A 94 -9.03 -10.35 10.47
CA ARG A 94 -9.92 -9.33 9.86
C ARG A 94 -9.73 -9.26 8.36
N GLU A 95 -8.50 -9.35 7.86
CA GLU A 95 -8.19 -9.38 6.43
C GLU A 95 -8.82 -10.61 5.75
N ARG A 96 -8.69 -11.79 6.36
CA ARG A 96 -9.34 -13.01 5.87
C ARG A 96 -10.87 -12.88 5.83
N LEU A 97 -11.46 -12.41 6.92
CA LEU A 97 -12.92 -12.21 7.00
C LEU A 97 -13.41 -11.19 5.96
N ALA A 98 -12.64 -10.12 5.74
CA ALA A 98 -12.95 -9.12 4.72
C ALA A 98 -12.94 -9.74 3.31
N GLY A 99 -11.94 -10.60 3.01
CA GLY A 99 -11.90 -11.35 1.75
C GLY A 99 -13.12 -12.26 1.57
N GLU A 100 -13.43 -13.10 2.56
CA GLU A 100 -14.59 -13.99 2.52
C GLU A 100 -15.93 -13.23 2.37
N LEU A 101 -16.03 -12.07 3.01
CA LEU A 101 -17.22 -11.23 2.91
C LEU A 101 -17.31 -10.54 1.55
N ALA A 102 -16.17 -10.09 0.99
CA ALA A 102 -16.14 -9.51 -0.34
C ALA A 102 -16.64 -10.50 -1.39
N ASP A 103 -16.12 -11.76 -1.38
CA ASP A 103 -16.56 -12.81 -2.28
C ASP A 103 -18.08 -13.08 -2.17
N LYS A 104 -18.61 -13.13 -0.95
CA LYS A 104 -20.05 -13.31 -0.71
C LYS A 104 -20.88 -12.14 -1.20
N LEU A 105 -20.41 -10.90 -1.02
CA LEU A 105 -21.12 -9.71 -1.48
C LEU A 105 -21.04 -9.57 -3.01
N GLU A 106 -19.94 -9.98 -3.61
CA GLU A 106 -19.79 -9.98 -5.07
C GLU A 106 -20.78 -10.95 -5.72
N SER A 107 -20.98 -12.15 -5.16
CA SER A 107 -22.00 -13.09 -5.63
C SER A 107 -23.44 -12.57 -5.51
N VAL A 108 -23.71 -11.70 -4.54
CA VAL A 108 -25.02 -11.03 -4.41
C VAL A 108 -25.19 -9.97 -5.48
N VAL A 109 -24.13 -9.25 -5.84
CA VAL A 109 -24.15 -8.24 -6.91
C VAL A 109 -24.29 -8.91 -8.28
N GLU A 110 -23.65 -10.05 -8.52
CA GLU A 110 -23.78 -10.82 -9.76
C GLU A 110 -25.17 -11.42 -9.95
N ALA A 111 -25.92 -11.67 -8.87
CA ALA A 111 -27.31 -12.15 -8.92
C ALA A 111 -28.31 -11.05 -9.32
N ILE A 112 -27.90 -9.78 -9.36
CA ILE A 112 -28.70 -8.64 -9.82
C ILE A 112 -28.44 -8.45 -11.33
N ASP A 113 -29.11 -9.25 -12.14
CA ASP A 113 -29.23 -9.19 -13.60
C ASP A 113 -27.91 -8.96 -14.38
N PRO A 114 -27.23 -10.03 -14.82
CA PRO A 114 -26.00 -9.91 -15.62
C PRO A 114 -26.22 -9.33 -17.02
N THR A 115 -27.45 -9.09 -17.46
CA THR A 115 -27.81 -8.54 -18.77
C THR A 115 -28.16 -7.05 -18.75
N ALA A 116 -28.29 -6.45 -17.57
CA ALA A 116 -28.39 -5.01 -17.48
C ALA A 116 -27.02 -4.42 -17.84
N GLU A 117 -26.88 -3.89 -19.05
CA GLU A 117 -25.81 -2.93 -19.38
C GLU A 117 -26.01 -1.70 -18.47
N VAL A 118 -25.53 -1.82 -17.21
CA VAL A 118 -25.64 -0.73 -16.26
C VAL A 118 -24.67 0.34 -16.69
N GLU A 119 -25.20 1.34 -17.38
CA GLU A 119 -24.47 2.59 -17.58
C GLU A 119 -24.11 3.14 -16.21
N VAL A 120 -22.85 3.04 -15.83
CA VAL A 120 -22.37 3.48 -14.54
C VAL A 120 -21.68 4.82 -14.65
N ILE A 121 -22.23 5.83 -13.98
CA ILE A 121 -21.53 7.10 -13.78
C ILE A 121 -21.24 7.24 -12.29
N GLN A 122 -19.97 7.29 -11.96
CA GLN A 122 -19.51 7.45 -10.58
C GLN A 122 -18.62 8.69 -10.45
N VAL A 123 -18.81 9.45 -9.38
CA VAL A 123 -17.97 10.61 -9.04
C VAL A 123 -17.03 10.20 -7.91
N LEU A 124 -15.76 10.04 -8.23
CA LEU A 124 -14.70 9.70 -7.28
C LEU A 124 -14.03 10.99 -6.79
N ARG A 125 -13.87 11.13 -5.47
CA ARG A 125 -13.23 12.30 -4.85
C ARG A 125 -11.99 11.92 -4.03
N ASP A 126 -11.92 10.70 -3.52
CA ASP A 126 -10.77 10.21 -2.77
C ASP A 126 -9.64 9.84 -3.75
N PRO A 127 -8.44 10.44 -3.63
CA PRO A 127 -7.31 10.12 -4.49
C PRO A 127 -6.89 8.64 -4.45
N ARG A 128 -7.13 7.95 -3.34
CA ARG A 128 -6.83 6.51 -3.22
C ARG A 128 -7.77 5.69 -4.08
N LEU A 129 -9.08 5.95 -3.97
CA LEU A 129 -10.10 5.27 -4.79
C LEU A 129 -9.92 5.55 -6.28
N ILE A 130 -9.47 6.77 -6.65
CA ILE A 130 -9.15 7.12 -8.05
C ILE A 130 -7.97 6.27 -8.55
N SER A 131 -6.90 6.16 -7.75
CA SER A 131 -5.72 5.35 -8.10
C SER A 131 -6.06 3.86 -8.21
N GLU A 132 -6.79 3.32 -7.25
CA GLU A 132 -7.24 1.91 -7.25
C GLU A 132 -8.14 1.61 -8.45
N ARG A 133 -9.04 2.54 -8.80
CA ARG A 133 -9.90 2.39 -9.98
C ARG A 133 -9.08 2.41 -11.26
N PHE A 134 -8.10 3.30 -11.37
CA PHE A 134 -7.22 3.38 -12.53
C PHE A 134 -6.42 2.08 -12.70
N GLU A 135 -5.76 1.61 -11.63
CA GLU A 135 -5.01 0.35 -11.61
C GLU A 135 -5.90 -0.86 -12.00
N ARG A 136 -7.13 -0.92 -11.48
CA ARG A 136 -8.09 -1.97 -11.82
C ARG A 136 -8.43 -1.95 -13.32
N LEU A 137 -8.75 -0.79 -13.87
CA LEU A 137 -9.06 -0.65 -15.30
C LEU A 137 -7.87 -1.03 -16.20
N GLU A 138 -6.63 -0.74 -15.78
CA GLU A 138 -5.43 -1.21 -16.49
C GLU A 138 -5.28 -2.74 -16.43
N LEU A 139 -5.63 -3.37 -15.31
CA LEU A 139 -5.61 -4.82 -15.18
C LEU A 139 -6.72 -5.50 -15.97
N GLU A 140 -7.90 -4.89 -16.08
CA GLU A 140 -9.07 -5.39 -16.82
C GLU A 140 -8.95 -5.17 -18.32
N ALA A 141 -8.18 -4.16 -18.78
CA ALA A 141 -8.03 -3.84 -20.20
C ALA A 141 -7.45 -5.03 -20.99
N GLU A 142 -8.06 -5.32 -22.14
CA GLU A 142 -7.71 -6.44 -23.01
C GLU A 142 -7.07 -6.00 -24.34
N ARG A 143 -7.40 -4.82 -24.83
CA ARG A 143 -7.02 -4.36 -26.19
C ARG A 143 -6.18 -3.10 -26.17
N GLN A 144 -6.71 -2.02 -25.59
CA GLN A 144 -6.04 -0.72 -25.67
C GLN A 144 -6.42 0.22 -24.53
N ILE A 145 -5.48 1.11 -24.18
CA ILE A 145 -5.69 2.22 -23.26
C ILE A 145 -5.22 3.49 -23.97
N GLU A 146 -6.06 4.53 -23.96
CA GLU A 146 -5.82 5.81 -24.64
C GLU A 146 -5.83 6.93 -23.60
N ILE A 147 -4.73 7.68 -23.47
CA ILE A 147 -4.55 8.61 -22.34
C ILE A 147 -4.19 10.01 -22.85
N PHE A 148 -4.94 11.04 -22.40
CA PHE A 148 -4.50 12.42 -22.46
C PHE A 148 -3.79 12.79 -21.14
N CYS A 149 -2.50 13.05 -21.22
CA CYS A 149 -1.65 13.43 -20.10
C CYS A 149 -1.42 14.93 -20.09
N LYS A 150 -2.16 15.61 -19.23
CA LYS A 150 -2.03 17.06 -18.97
C LYS A 150 -1.41 17.30 -17.58
N PRO A 151 -0.44 18.20 -17.40
CA PRO A 151 0.10 18.55 -16.07
C PRO A 151 -0.96 19.10 -15.11
N PRO A 152 -0.79 18.94 -13.78
CA PRO A 152 0.14 18.03 -13.13
C PRO A 152 -0.25 16.57 -13.38
N VAL A 153 0.72 15.71 -13.67
CA VAL A 153 0.43 14.28 -13.89
C VAL A 153 0.06 13.66 -12.55
N ILE A 154 -1.17 13.15 -12.47
CA ILE A 154 -1.69 12.48 -11.27
C ILE A 154 -1.54 10.98 -11.53
N GLY A 155 -0.78 10.30 -10.70
CA GLY A 155 -0.60 8.86 -10.78
C GLY A 155 0.64 8.39 -10.05
N ARG A 156 0.72 7.10 -9.79
CA ARG A 156 1.94 6.48 -9.26
C ARG A 156 2.99 6.40 -10.36
N ILE A 157 4.10 6.99 -10.09
CA ILE A 157 5.29 7.02 -10.94
C ILE A 157 5.78 5.60 -11.28
N ASP A 158 5.61 4.67 -10.35
CA ASP A 158 5.86 3.25 -10.56
C ASP A 158 4.51 2.54 -10.65
N ASN A 159 4.03 2.35 -11.88
CA ASN A 159 2.74 1.71 -12.16
C ASN A 159 2.96 0.28 -12.70
N PRO A 160 2.96 -0.73 -11.80
CA PRO A 160 3.10 -2.11 -12.23
C PRO A 160 1.91 -2.63 -13.03
N ALA A 161 0.70 -2.08 -12.85
CA ALA A 161 -0.49 -2.47 -13.58
C ALA A 161 -0.36 -2.12 -15.07
N GLN A 162 0.13 -0.92 -15.39
CA GLN A 162 0.44 -0.50 -16.76
C GLN A 162 1.46 -1.42 -17.43
N THR A 163 2.56 -1.73 -16.73
CA THR A 163 3.58 -2.64 -17.24
C THR A 163 3.03 -4.05 -17.47
N ASN A 164 2.14 -4.51 -16.61
CA ASN A 164 1.46 -5.80 -16.75
C ASN A 164 0.52 -5.80 -17.97
N ALA A 165 -0.29 -4.75 -18.15
CA ALA A 165 -1.17 -4.60 -19.31
C ALA A 165 -0.37 -4.68 -20.62
N MET A 166 0.75 -3.96 -20.74
CA MET A 166 1.62 -4.03 -21.92
C MET A 166 2.19 -5.44 -22.15
N ARG A 167 2.56 -6.18 -21.08
CA ARG A 167 3.02 -7.58 -21.21
C ARG A 167 1.93 -8.52 -21.70
N ARG A 168 0.67 -8.26 -21.40
CA ARG A 168 -0.47 -9.00 -21.94
C ARG A 168 -0.79 -8.65 -23.41
N GLY A 169 -0.10 -7.66 -23.97
CA GLY A 169 -0.32 -7.19 -25.34
C GLY A 169 -1.30 -6.02 -25.46
N VAL A 170 -1.71 -5.43 -24.34
CA VAL A 170 -2.55 -4.23 -24.37
C VAL A 170 -1.76 -3.06 -24.94
N ARG A 171 -2.31 -2.41 -25.96
CA ARG A 171 -1.71 -1.26 -26.60
C ARG A 171 -1.99 0.00 -25.78
N ILE A 172 -0.95 0.65 -25.27
CA ILE A 172 -1.08 1.90 -24.51
C ILE A 172 -0.59 3.06 -25.37
N ARG A 173 -1.49 4.02 -25.65
CA ARG A 173 -1.24 5.23 -26.42
C ARG A 173 -1.45 6.46 -25.54
N SER A 174 -0.45 7.30 -25.40
CA SER A 174 -0.54 8.52 -24.58
C SER A 174 -0.19 9.75 -25.41
N VAL A 175 -1.03 10.77 -25.33
CA VAL A 175 -0.73 12.11 -25.85
C VAL A 175 -0.45 13.02 -24.68
N TYR A 176 0.74 13.58 -24.68
CA TYR A 176 1.22 14.55 -23.69
C TYR A 176 1.18 15.95 -24.25
N GLU A 177 0.98 16.95 -23.40
CA GLU A 177 1.30 18.33 -23.78
C GLU A 177 2.81 18.49 -23.96
N GLN A 178 3.24 19.35 -24.89
CA GLN A 178 4.66 19.58 -25.16
C GLN A 178 5.44 20.00 -23.90
N THR A 179 4.80 20.77 -23.01
CA THR A 179 5.34 21.20 -21.72
C THR A 179 5.71 20.03 -20.77
N ALA A 180 5.14 18.86 -20.98
CA ALA A 180 5.51 17.68 -20.19
C ALA A 180 6.94 17.17 -20.49
N LEU A 181 7.49 17.48 -21.66
CA LEU A 181 8.90 17.17 -21.98
C LEU A 181 9.91 18.01 -21.20
N ASP A 182 9.50 19.19 -20.80
CA ASP A 182 10.34 20.17 -20.10
C ASP A 182 10.19 20.06 -18.59
N ASP A 183 9.30 19.18 -18.10
CA ASP A 183 9.14 18.90 -16.68
C ASP A 183 10.21 17.90 -16.21
N PRO A 184 11.22 18.36 -15.43
CA PRO A 184 12.30 17.49 -14.95
C PRO A 184 11.82 16.41 -13.97
N ALA A 185 10.63 16.56 -13.38
CA ALA A 185 10.04 15.54 -12.54
C ALA A 185 9.38 14.42 -13.35
N LEU A 186 8.89 14.72 -14.56
CA LEU A 186 8.15 13.78 -15.39
C LEU A 186 9.06 13.06 -16.42
N GLU A 187 10.09 13.73 -16.92
CA GLU A 187 10.97 13.22 -17.98
C GLU A 187 11.53 11.80 -17.70
N PRO A 188 12.08 11.48 -16.50
CA PRO A 188 12.61 10.15 -16.21
C PRO A 188 11.58 9.04 -16.32
N TYR A 189 10.32 9.36 -16.05
CA TYR A 189 9.21 8.39 -16.08
C TYR A 189 8.66 8.19 -17.49
N LEU A 190 8.53 9.27 -18.25
CA LEU A 190 8.20 9.21 -19.67
C LEU A 190 9.15 8.27 -20.42
N SER A 191 10.44 8.48 -20.21
CA SER A 191 11.48 7.62 -20.80
C SER A 191 11.34 6.16 -20.37
N LYS A 192 10.98 5.90 -19.11
CA LYS A 192 10.77 4.55 -18.59
C LYS A 192 9.52 3.89 -19.21
N TRP A 193 8.41 4.61 -19.31
CA TRP A 193 7.16 4.09 -19.87
C TRP A 193 7.28 3.79 -21.36
N VAL A 194 7.89 4.71 -22.13
CA VAL A 194 8.18 4.48 -23.55
C VAL A 194 9.12 3.29 -23.75
N ALA A 195 10.15 3.15 -22.89
CA ALA A 195 11.05 2.00 -22.95
C ALA A 195 10.34 0.68 -22.59
N ALA A 196 9.29 0.72 -21.77
CA ALA A 196 8.46 -0.42 -21.43
C ALA A 196 7.45 -0.81 -22.53
N GLY A 197 7.19 0.07 -23.53
CA GLY A 197 6.33 -0.21 -24.65
C GLY A 197 5.17 0.77 -24.87
N GLU A 198 5.06 1.83 -24.05
CA GLU A 198 4.07 2.88 -24.26
C GLU A 198 4.33 3.64 -25.56
N GLU A 199 3.32 3.81 -26.37
CA GLU A 199 3.38 4.67 -27.54
C GLU A 199 3.05 6.12 -27.11
N ALA A 200 4.07 6.95 -26.94
CA ALA A 200 3.93 8.34 -26.53
C ALA A 200 4.04 9.30 -27.70
N ARG A 201 3.15 10.31 -27.74
CA ARG A 201 3.22 11.45 -28.65
C ARG A 201 3.06 12.75 -27.89
N PHE A 202 3.51 13.86 -28.48
CA PHE A 202 3.47 15.20 -27.90
C PHE A 202 2.65 16.13 -28.79
N TYR A 203 1.66 16.75 -28.17
CA TYR A 203 0.82 17.74 -28.82
C TYR A 203 1.37 19.14 -28.54
N ASP A 204 1.53 19.91 -29.61
CA ASP A 204 1.98 21.29 -29.56
C ASP A 204 0.76 22.20 -29.37
N GLY A 205 0.37 22.38 -28.12
CA GLY A 205 -0.81 23.10 -27.70
C GLY A 205 -1.40 22.50 -26.44
N GLU A 206 -2.54 23.03 -26.04
CA GLU A 206 -3.25 22.60 -24.84
C GLU A 206 -4.19 21.41 -25.18
N LEU A 207 -4.14 20.35 -24.37
CA LEU A 207 -5.12 19.27 -24.43
C LEU A 207 -6.44 19.71 -23.78
N PRO A 208 -7.60 19.26 -24.27
CA PRO A 208 -8.89 19.75 -23.78
C PRO A 208 -9.14 19.40 -22.31
N HIS A 209 -8.74 18.21 -21.89
CA HIS A 209 -8.86 17.73 -20.52
C HIS A 209 -7.98 16.49 -20.30
N LYS A 210 -7.84 16.08 -19.05
CA LYS A 210 -7.28 14.76 -18.71
C LYS A 210 -8.31 13.69 -19.03
N LEU A 211 -7.86 12.58 -19.63
CA LEU A 211 -8.73 11.50 -20.05
C LEU A 211 -7.98 10.20 -20.07
N ALA A 212 -8.62 9.12 -19.65
CA ALA A 212 -8.19 7.77 -19.95
C ALA A 212 -9.39 6.97 -20.45
N VAL A 213 -9.26 6.36 -21.63
CA VAL A 213 -10.27 5.50 -22.26
C VAL A 213 -9.72 4.08 -22.29
N PHE A 214 -10.49 3.13 -21.75
CA PHE A 214 -10.11 1.73 -21.65
C PHE A 214 -10.99 0.90 -22.60
N ASP A 215 -10.38 0.22 -23.55
CA ASP A 215 -11.00 -0.63 -24.58
C ASP A 215 -12.17 0.02 -25.35
N ARG A 216 -12.31 1.33 -25.25
CA ARG A 216 -13.45 2.10 -25.75
C ARG A 216 -14.80 1.64 -25.15
N GLN A 217 -14.75 1.14 -23.91
CA GLN A 217 -15.90 0.71 -23.14
C GLN A 217 -16.10 1.58 -21.89
N SER A 218 -15.03 2.05 -21.29
CA SER A 218 -15.08 2.86 -20.07
C SER A 218 -14.09 4.03 -20.12
N VAL A 219 -14.38 5.04 -19.32
CA VAL A 219 -13.66 6.31 -19.27
C VAL A 219 -13.36 6.69 -17.83
N LEU A 220 -12.17 7.17 -17.60
CA LEU A 220 -11.79 7.88 -16.37
C LEU A 220 -11.39 9.32 -16.73
N MET A 221 -12.14 10.30 -16.23
CA MET A 221 -11.96 11.71 -16.59
C MET A 221 -11.83 12.58 -15.33
N PRO A 222 -10.62 13.02 -14.98
CA PRO A 222 -10.42 14.00 -13.91
C PRO A 222 -11.02 15.35 -14.29
N LEU A 223 -11.86 15.89 -13.40
CA LEU A 223 -12.44 17.22 -13.47
C LEU A 223 -11.80 18.09 -12.40
N VAL A 224 -11.06 19.10 -12.79
CA VAL A 224 -10.46 20.07 -11.86
C VAL A 224 -11.36 21.29 -11.83
N ALA A 225 -11.99 21.54 -10.68
CA ALA A 225 -12.76 22.76 -10.48
C ALA A 225 -11.83 23.98 -10.35
N PRO A 226 -12.29 25.20 -10.69
CA PRO A 226 -11.51 26.43 -10.50
C PRO A 226 -11.03 26.64 -9.05
N SER A 227 -11.73 26.05 -8.08
CA SER A 227 -11.36 26.05 -6.64
C SER A 227 -10.18 25.15 -6.29
N GLY A 228 -9.62 24.39 -7.26
CA GLY A 228 -8.55 23.43 -7.01
C GLY A 228 -9.03 22.08 -6.45
N GLN A 229 -10.29 21.95 -6.06
CA GLN A 229 -10.87 20.67 -5.67
C GLN A 229 -11.14 19.83 -6.92
N GLY A 230 -10.51 18.65 -7.01
CA GLY A 230 -10.69 17.73 -8.12
C GLY A 230 -11.69 16.63 -7.77
N SER A 231 -12.49 16.25 -8.76
CA SER A 231 -13.22 14.99 -8.76
C SER A 231 -12.89 14.25 -10.05
N THR A 232 -13.06 12.92 -10.04
CA THR A 232 -12.83 12.10 -11.24
C THR A 232 -14.13 11.38 -11.57
N LEU A 233 -14.58 11.51 -12.81
CA LEU A 233 -15.69 10.72 -13.32
C LEU A 233 -15.16 9.37 -13.78
N PHE A 234 -15.76 8.30 -13.28
CA PHE A 234 -15.70 6.99 -13.91
C PHE A 234 -17.03 6.78 -14.66
N ILE A 235 -16.94 6.46 -15.94
CA ILE A 235 -18.10 6.27 -16.80
C ILE A 235 -17.94 4.95 -17.56
N ARG A 236 -18.87 4.03 -17.37
CA ARG A 236 -19.00 2.83 -18.20
C ARG A 236 -20.15 3.06 -19.17
N HIS A 237 -19.83 3.50 -20.38
CA HIS A 237 -20.77 3.80 -21.43
C HIS A 237 -20.06 3.67 -22.79
N PRO A 238 -20.25 2.56 -23.51
CA PRO A 238 -19.50 2.25 -24.72
C PRO A 238 -19.56 3.34 -25.80
N GLN A 239 -20.74 3.91 -26.06
CA GLN A 239 -20.90 4.96 -27.07
C GLN A 239 -20.14 6.25 -26.71
N LEU A 240 -20.16 6.65 -25.44
CA LEU A 240 -19.39 7.81 -24.98
C LEU A 240 -17.90 7.51 -25.02
N ALA A 241 -17.48 6.34 -24.57
CA ALA A 241 -16.07 5.92 -24.61
C ALA A 241 -15.55 5.87 -26.05
N MET A 242 -16.37 5.38 -26.99
CA MET A 242 -16.06 5.40 -28.43
C MET A 242 -15.89 6.84 -28.95
N SER A 243 -16.80 7.75 -28.61
CA SER A 243 -16.74 9.16 -29.05
C SER A 243 -15.48 9.85 -28.51
N LEU A 244 -15.13 9.61 -27.26
CA LEU A 244 -13.90 10.13 -26.64
C LEU A 244 -12.63 9.48 -27.21
N GLY A 245 -12.69 8.20 -27.61
CA GLY A 245 -11.62 7.54 -28.33
C GLY A 245 -11.42 8.14 -29.75
N MET A 246 -12.48 8.51 -30.44
CA MET A 246 -12.38 9.24 -31.72
C MET A 246 -11.77 10.65 -31.51
N LEU A 247 -12.14 11.33 -30.44
CA LEU A 247 -11.48 12.59 -30.05
C LEU A 247 -10.00 12.36 -29.84
N PHE A 248 -9.63 11.32 -29.08
CA PHE A 248 -8.23 10.95 -28.85
C PHE A 248 -7.50 10.71 -30.19
N ASP A 249 -8.06 9.93 -31.11
CA ASP A 249 -7.46 9.67 -32.44
C ASP A 249 -7.16 10.96 -33.17
N SER A 250 -8.05 11.95 -33.12
CA SER A 250 -7.86 13.23 -33.84
C SER A 250 -6.68 14.04 -33.28
N PHE A 251 -6.38 13.94 -31.97
CA PHE A 251 -5.20 14.53 -31.36
C PHE A 251 -3.95 13.70 -31.61
N TRP A 252 -4.11 12.37 -31.55
CA TRP A 252 -3.04 11.42 -31.84
C TRP A 252 -2.42 11.66 -33.21
N ASP A 253 -3.22 11.84 -34.24
CA ASP A 253 -2.75 12.01 -35.61
C ASP A 253 -1.99 13.33 -35.80
N ARG A 254 -2.33 14.37 -35.04
CA ARG A 254 -1.65 15.68 -35.07
C ARG A 254 -0.44 15.77 -34.14
N ALA A 255 -0.33 14.86 -33.18
CA ALA A 255 0.74 14.88 -32.21
C ALA A 255 2.06 14.31 -32.77
N LYS A 256 3.19 14.90 -32.39
CA LYS A 256 4.54 14.50 -32.79
C LYS A 256 5.00 13.28 -31.99
N ARG A 257 5.72 12.37 -32.62
CA ARG A 257 6.28 11.18 -31.96
C ARG A 257 7.31 11.56 -30.92
N PHE A 258 7.43 10.74 -29.88
CA PHE A 258 8.50 10.87 -28.90
C PHE A 258 9.88 10.81 -29.59
N PRO A 259 10.82 11.73 -29.25
CA PRO A 259 12.14 11.76 -29.89
C PRO A 259 12.90 10.45 -29.69
N ALA A 260 13.24 9.77 -30.80
CA ALA A 260 13.86 8.45 -30.78
C ALA A 260 15.18 8.41 -29.98
N GLY A 261 15.97 9.49 -30.00
CA GLY A 261 17.24 9.58 -29.24
C GLY A 261 17.04 9.56 -27.72
N ARG A 262 15.95 10.11 -27.21
CA ARG A 262 15.63 10.05 -25.75
C ARG A 262 15.16 8.65 -25.34
N ALA A 263 14.36 7.97 -26.16
CA ALA A 263 13.93 6.59 -25.90
C ALA A 263 15.12 5.60 -25.88
N GLU A 264 16.10 5.77 -26.76
CA GLU A 264 17.29 4.95 -26.84
C GLU A 264 18.21 5.14 -25.59
N GLN A 265 18.39 6.39 -25.15
CA GLN A 265 19.09 6.71 -23.92
C GLN A 265 18.43 6.10 -22.68
N ALA A 266 17.09 6.17 -22.59
CA ALA A 266 16.33 5.58 -21.49
C ALA A 266 16.49 4.05 -21.44
N LYS A 267 16.39 3.35 -22.57
CA LYS A 267 16.63 1.91 -22.66
C LYS A 267 18.04 1.55 -22.17
N LYS A 268 19.05 2.33 -22.56
CA LYS A 268 20.43 2.13 -22.13
C LYS A 268 20.62 2.31 -20.62
N VAL A 269 20.02 3.33 -20.03
CA VAL A 269 20.07 3.59 -18.59
C VAL A 269 19.35 2.49 -17.78
N ILE A 270 18.19 2.02 -18.25
CA ILE A 270 17.43 0.93 -17.60
C ILE A 270 18.27 -0.37 -17.64
N HIS A 271 18.85 -0.70 -18.77
CA HIS A 271 19.71 -1.90 -18.92
C HIS A 271 20.93 -1.85 -17.99
N LEU A 272 21.59 -0.69 -17.89
CA LEU A 272 22.72 -0.49 -16.98
C LEU A 272 22.33 -0.62 -15.51
N ARG A 273 21.19 -0.07 -15.11
CA ARG A 273 20.66 -0.19 -13.73
C ARG A 273 20.29 -1.64 -13.39
N GLN A 274 19.65 -2.37 -14.30
CA GLN A 274 19.32 -3.78 -14.10
C GLN A 274 20.58 -4.65 -14.01
N ALA A 275 21.59 -4.38 -14.84
CA ALA A 275 22.87 -5.07 -14.76
C ALA A 275 23.64 -4.77 -13.46
N ALA A 276 23.59 -3.54 -12.97
CA ALA A 276 24.16 -3.15 -11.68
C ALA A 276 23.46 -3.82 -10.50
N SER A 277 22.12 -3.87 -10.49
CA SER A 277 21.32 -4.55 -9.46
C SER A 277 21.59 -6.05 -9.42
N ARG A 278 21.68 -6.71 -10.57
CA ARG A 278 22.09 -8.13 -10.66
C ARG A 278 23.48 -8.38 -10.11
N LYS A 279 24.44 -7.48 -10.39
CA LYS A 279 25.82 -7.57 -9.84
C LYS A 279 25.85 -7.40 -8.31
N LEU A 280 25.01 -6.54 -7.75
CA LEU A 280 24.88 -6.34 -6.30
C LEU A 280 24.27 -7.55 -5.61
N GLN A 281 23.22 -8.14 -6.18
CA GLN A 281 22.60 -9.37 -5.66
C GLN A 281 23.55 -10.57 -5.69
N LEU A 282 24.35 -10.72 -6.75
CA LEU A 282 25.37 -11.76 -6.86
C LEU A 282 26.52 -11.56 -5.86
N LYS A 283 26.86 -10.31 -5.52
CA LYS A 283 27.89 -10.03 -4.49
C LYS A 283 27.37 -10.24 -3.06
N SER A 284 26.10 -9.95 -2.77
CA SER A 284 25.50 -10.22 -1.46
C SER A 284 25.28 -11.71 -1.21
N GLY A 285 24.87 -12.47 -2.24
CA GLY A 285 24.75 -13.93 -2.16
C GLY A 285 26.09 -14.66 -1.93
N ARG A 286 27.20 -14.17 -2.48
CA ARG A 286 28.53 -14.72 -2.23
C ARG A 286 29.10 -14.41 -0.84
N ARG A 287 28.68 -13.30 -0.20
CA ARG A 287 29.08 -12.99 1.18
C ARG A 287 28.36 -13.84 2.23
N SER A 288 27.11 -14.22 2.00
CA SER A 288 26.37 -15.11 2.92
C SER A 288 26.82 -16.57 2.84
N SER A 289 27.31 -17.05 1.68
CA SER A 289 27.85 -18.41 1.57
C SER A 289 29.26 -18.57 2.16
N ASN A 290 30.07 -17.49 2.19
CA ASN A 290 31.40 -17.54 2.77
C ASN A 290 31.44 -17.40 4.30
N SER A 291 30.36 -16.88 4.92
CA SER A 291 30.23 -16.82 6.39
C SER A 291 29.76 -18.12 7.01
N GLN A 292 29.12 -19.01 6.24
CA GLN A 292 28.70 -20.33 6.74
C GLN A 292 29.82 -21.40 6.67
N SER A 293 30.83 -21.23 5.80
CA SER A 293 31.95 -22.17 5.69
C SER A 293 33.05 -21.95 6.72
N SER A 294 33.11 -20.78 7.37
CA SER A 294 34.17 -20.49 8.37
C SER A 294 33.80 -20.90 9.81
N VAL A 295 32.58 -21.32 10.08
CA VAL A 295 32.12 -21.74 11.44
C VAL A 295 32.25 -23.25 11.65
N SER A 296 32.43 -24.04 10.57
CA SER A 296 32.52 -25.53 10.64
C SER A 296 33.90 -26.11 10.89
N GLN A 297 34.99 -25.29 10.95
CA GLN A 297 36.35 -25.82 11.09
C GLN A 297 37.02 -25.59 12.45
N ARG A 298 36.30 -25.28 13.52
CA ARG A 298 36.87 -25.20 14.87
C ARG A 298 36.17 -26.14 15.86
N LYS A 299 36.26 -27.43 15.63
CA LYS A 299 36.12 -28.45 16.69
C LYS A 299 37.16 -29.57 16.42
N GLY A 300 38.36 -29.36 16.89
CA GLY A 300 39.37 -30.41 17.04
C GLY A 300 39.11 -31.18 18.34
N PRO A 301 39.54 -32.45 18.43
CA PRO A 301 39.17 -33.35 19.53
C PRO A 301 39.98 -33.08 20.80
N LEU A 302 39.27 -33.03 21.96
CA LEU A 302 39.86 -33.13 23.29
C LEU A 302 40.34 -34.57 23.51
N GLN A 303 41.64 -34.77 23.56
CA GLN A 303 42.24 -36.02 24.04
C GLN A 303 42.07 -36.13 25.55
N SER A 304 41.52 -37.26 25.98
CA SER A 304 41.60 -37.75 27.34
C SER A 304 43.06 -38.14 27.70
N LYS A 305 43.53 -37.71 28.84
CA LYS A 305 44.61 -38.38 29.56
C LYS A 305 44.29 -38.31 31.04
N ASP A 306 44.28 -39.51 31.64
CA ASP A 306 44.44 -39.91 33.02
C ASP A 306 43.49 -39.34 34.08
#